data_b681976cc485c8b1264dc39b2cf64b9d
#
_entry.id   b681976cc485c8b1264dc39b2cf64b9d
#
_cell.length_a   1.000
_cell.length_b   1.000
_cell.length_c   1.000
_cell.angle_alpha   90.00
_cell.angle_beta   90.00
_cell.angle_gamma   90.00
#
_symmetry.space_group_name_H-M   'P 1'
#
loop_
_entity.id
_entity.type
_entity.pdbx_description
1 polymer ?
#
loop_
_entity_poly.entity_id
_entity_poly.type
_entity_poly.pdbx_seq_one_letter_code
_entity_poly.pdbx_strand_id
1 'polypeptide(L)'
;DEVGNMEYIIQARVVDVNDSFLGRTMHVEFKNLGTFSKGSFISAVDGDWNFEINLSDVSSSQNIKVGHKVEGTGFTMEDINISPISVKVNYSVSTAPVENEDDLGIPEVKGVVLKDGTRIPYLMNPGRLGYTDSSKSNAYQISGFDRVVDVDEIAALIVLTSYENEKVEILEIPILK
;
A
#
# COMPACT_ATOMS: atom_id res chain seq x y z
N ASP A 1 9.30 9.98 16.77
CA ASP A 1 8.37 9.59 17.82
C ASP A 1 8.47 10.58 19.00
N GLU A 2 7.61 10.44 20.01
CA GLU A 2 7.58 11.30 21.20
C GLU A 2 8.87 11.28 22.04
N VAL A 3 9.78 10.37 21.78
CA VAL A 3 11.06 10.17 22.47
C VAL A 3 12.23 10.78 21.70
N GLY A 4 11.98 11.37 20.53
CA GLY A 4 13.01 11.99 19.69
C GLY A 4 13.84 11.02 18.87
N ASN A 5 13.37 9.79 18.69
CA ASN A 5 13.96 8.86 17.73
C ASN A 5 13.55 9.23 16.31
N MET A 6 14.46 9.06 15.36
CA MET A 6 14.19 9.24 13.94
C MET A 6 14.01 7.87 13.30
N GLU A 7 12.94 7.72 12.54
CA GLU A 7 12.65 6.52 11.76
C GLU A 7 12.85 6.83 10.28
N TYR A 8 13.57 5.98 9.57
CA TYR A 8 13.75 6.06 8.13
C TYR A 8 13.16 4.81 7.48
N ILE A 9 12.28 5.00 6.53
CA ILE A 9 11.72 3.92 5.73
C ILE A 9 12.32 4.00 4.33
N ILE A 10 13.04 2.95 3.94
CA ILE A 10 13.56 2.77 2.59
C ILE A 10 12.67 1.77 1.88
N GLN A 11 11.96 2.22 0.87
CA GLN A 11 11.10 1.37 0.06
C GLN A 11 11.71 1.18 -1.33
N ALA A 12 12.02 -0.06 -1.68
CA ALA A 12 12.51 -0.44 -3.00
C ALA A 12 11.56 -1.43 -3.66
N ARG A 13 11.38 -1.30 -4.97
CA ARG A 13 10.56 -2.23 -5.76
C ARG A 13 11.30 -2.64 -7.03
N VAL A 14 11.15 -3.89 -7.45
CA VAL A 14 11.60 -4.34 -8.76
C VAL A 14 10.70 -3.75 -9.84
N VAL A 15 11.31 -3.35 -10.95
CA VAL A 15 10.60 -2.80 -12.11
C VAL A 15 10.21 -3.92 -13.07
N ASP A 16 11.09 -4.92 -13.24
CA ASP A 16 10.83 -6.11 -14.05
C ASP A 16 10.17 -7.20 -13.21
N VAL A 17 9.07 -7.78 -13.70
CA VAL A 17 8.33 -8.84 -13.01
C VAL A 17 9.13 -10.14 -12.86
N ASN A 18 10.18 -10.31 -13.65
CA ASN A 18 11.07 -11.48 -13.60
C ASN A 18 12.30 -11.24 -12.69
N ASP A 19 12.47 -10.05 -12.17
CA ASP A 19 13.58 -9.74 -11.25
C ASP A 19 13.12 -9.88 -9.79
N SER A 20 14.09 -10.09 -8.88
CA SER A 20 13.85 -10.25 -7.46
C SER A 20 15.04 -9.73 -6.66
N PHE A 21 14.74 -9.14 -5.51
CA PHE A 21 15.75 -8.80 -4.50
C PHE A 21 16.08 -9.98 -3.58
N LEU A 22 15.32 -11.06 -3.62
CA LEU A 22 15.54 -12.21 -2.73
C LEU A 22 16.92 -12.84 -2.92
N GLY A 23 17.60 -13.12 -1.80
CA GLY A 23 18.95 -13.67 -1.77
C GLY A 23 20.05 -12.66 -2.10
N ARG A 24 19.73 -11.38 -2.32
CA ARG A 24 20.72 -10.30 -2.52
C ARG A 24 21.03 -9.62 -1.20
N THR A 25 22.15 -8.93 -1.15
CA THR A 25 22.51 -8.04 -0.04
C THR A 25 22.23 -6.59 -0.45
N MET A 26 21.50 -5.87 0.38
CA MET A 26 21.32 -4.44 0.23
C MET A 26 22.37 -3.70 1.09
N HIS A 27 23.14 -2.81 0.47
CA HIS A 27 24.06 -1.92 1.14
C HIS A 27 23.38 -0.56 1.31
N VAL A 28 23.34 -0.06 2.54
CA VAL A 28 22.74 1.23 2.89
C VAL A 28 23.81 2.10 3.53
N GLU A 29 24.06 3.25 2.90
CA GLU A 29 25.01 4.25 3.40
C GLU A 29 24.26 5.53 3.76
N PHE A 30 24.41 5.99 5.00
CA PHE A 30 23.98 7.31 5.43
C PHE A 30 25.18 8.18 5.72
N LYS A 31 25.22 9.37 5.14
CA LYS A 31 26.23 10.40 5.42
C LYS A 31 25.55 11.64 5.93
N ASN A 32 25.90 12.03 7.14
CA ASN A 32 25.35 13.17 7.85
C ASN A 32 23.81 13.14 7.97
N LEU A 33 23.30 13.37 9.14
CA LEU A 33 21.87 13.53 9.39
C LEU A 33 21.54 15.01 9.54
N GLY A 34 20.45 15.45 8.89
CA GLY A 34 20.09 16.86 8.91
C GLY A 34 18.77 17.14 8.19
N THR A 35 18.54 18.39 7.89
CA THR A 35 17.33 18.88 7.25
C THR A 35 17.65 19.64 5.97
N PHE A 36 16.70 19.65 5.03
CA PHE A 36 16.76 20.56 3.89
C PHE A 36 16.03 21.85 4.22
N SER A 37 16.70 22.97 4.04
CA SER A 37 16.10 24.30 4.17
C SER A 37 16.54 25.18 3.00
N LYS A 38 15.57 25.79 2.31
CA LYS A 38 15.81 26.68 1.15
C LYS A 38 16.71 26.06 0.07
N GLY A 39 16.56 24.74 -0.17
CA GLY A 39 17.34 24.02 -1.19
C GLY A 39 18.75 23.60 -0.77
N SER A 40 19.16 23.85 0.49
CA SER A 40 20.46 23.45 1.02
C SER A 40 20.28 22.43 2.13
N PHE A 41 21.18 21.43 2.17
CA PHE A 41 21.25 20.47 3.28
C PHE A 41 21.98 21.13 4.47
N ILE A 42 21.37 21.06 5.65
CA ILE A 42 21.96 21.53 6.92
C ILE A 42 22.18 20.28 7.77
N SER A 43 23.45 19.93 8.00
CA SER A 43 23.82 18.83 8.86
C SER A 43 23.50 19.16 10.32
N ALA A 44 22.82 18.26 11.01
CA ALA A 44 22.59 18.32 12.46
C ALA A 44 23.55 17.37 13.19
N VAL A 45 23.90 16.23 12.55
CA VAL A 45 24.84 15.24 13.07
C VAL A 45 25.74 14.80 11.90
N ASP A 46 27.03 15.03 12.03
CA ASP A 46 28.00 14.51 11.09
C ASP A 46 28.35 13.06 11.41
N GLY A 47 28.36 12.21 10.41
CA GLY A 47 28.66 10.79 10.57
C GLY A 47 28.63 10.03 9.27
N ASP A 48 29.07 8.77 9.36
CA ASP A 48 29.07 7.80 8.25
C ASP A 48 28.60 6.48 8.83
N TRP A 49 27.43 6.01 8.38
CA TRP A 49 26.81 4.78 8.85
C TRP A 49 26.60 3.85 7.66
N ASN A 50 27.11 2.65 7.78
CA ASN A 50 27.03 1.61 6.75
C ASN A 50 26.30 0.40 7.31
N PHE A 51 25.30 -0.07 6.58
CA PHE A 51 24.54 -1.26 6.93
C PHE A 51 24.49 -2.23 5.76
N GLU A 52 24.62 -3.52 6.08
CA GLU A 52 24.38 -4.61 5.14
C GLU A 52 23.14 -5.39 5.59
N ILE A 53 22.15 -5.50 4.70
CA ILE A 53 20.91 -6.20 4.97
C ILE A 53 20.77 -7.32 3.96
N ASN A 54 20.82 -8.57 4.45
CA ASN A 54 20.54 -9.73 3.62
C ASN A 54 19.03 -9.84 3.40
N LEU A 55 18.60 -9.73 2.15
CA LEU A 55 17.21 -9.83 1.75
C LEU A 55 16.81 -11.30 1.64
N SER A 56 16.51 -11.91 2.78
CA SER A 56 15.98 -13.26 2.84
C SER A 56 14.48 -13.28 2.63
N ASP A 57 13.95 -14.42 2.19
CA ASP A 57 12.51 -14.64 2.05
C ASP A 57 11.85 -14.76 3.44
N VAL A 58 11.64 -13.62 4.07
CA VAL A 58 10.76 -13.52 5.23
C VAL A 58 9.50 -12.81 4.74
N SER A 59 8.67 -13.52 4.01
CA SER A 59 7.37 -13.02 3.62
C SER A 59 6.45 -13.08 4.83
N SER A 60 6.29 -11.95 5.51
CA SER A 60 5.19 -11.75 6.45
C SER A 60 3.88 -11.39 5.73
N SER A 61 3.82 -11.61 4.41
CA SER A 61 2.59 -11.36 3.65
C SER A 61 1.55 -12.43 3.93
N GLN A 62 0.32 -11.99 4.07
CA GLN A 62 -0.85 -12.84 4.25
C GLN A 62 -1.73 -12.74 3.01
N ASN A 63 -2.19 -13.88 2.50
CA ASN A 63 -3.17 -13.95 1.43
C ASN A 63 -4.53 -14.29 2.04
N ILE A 64 -5.47 -13.36 1.94
CA ILE A 64 -6.79 -13.44 2.56
C ILE A 64 -7.83 -13.49 1.45
N LYS A 65 -8.64 -14.55 1.45
CA LYS A 65 -9.82 -14.65 0.59
C LYS A 65 -10.94 -13.82 1.20
N VAL A 66 -11.50 -12.91 0.43
CA VAL A 66 -12.52 -11.96 0.93
C VAL A 66 -13.88 -12.26 0.32
N GLY A 67 -13.98 -12.36 -1.02
CA GLY A 67 -15.25 -12.61 -1.71
C GLY A 67 -16.31 -11.53 -1.42
N HIS A 68 -15.90 -10.29 -1.10
CA HIS A 68 -16.80 -9.22 -0.69
C HIS A 68 -17.24 -8.39 -1.87
N LYS A 69 -18.55 -8.35 -2.13
CA LYS A 69 -19.12 -7.45 -3.15
C LYS A 69 -19.07 -6.01 -2.63
N VAL A 70 -18.41 -5.14 -3.38
CA VAL A 70 -18.34 -3.72 -3.05
C VAL A 70 -19.66 -3.07 -3.50
N GLU A 71 -20.49 -2.70 -2.52
CA GLU A 71 -21.83 -2.17 -2.79
C GLU A 71 -21.78 -0.88 -3.62
N GLY A 72 -22.82 -0.67 -4.44
CA GLY A 72 -22.87 0.49 -5.34
C GLY A 72 -21.96 0.39 -6.56
N THR A 73 -21.16 -0.68 -6.66
CA THR A 73 -20.22 -0.89 -7.78
C THR A 73 -20.46 -2.23 -8.47
N GLY A 74 -19.81 -2.44 -9.62
CA GLY A 74 -19.78 -3.76 -10.29
C GLY A 74 -18.64 -4.66 -9.81
N PHE A 75 -17.94 -4.33 -8.72
CA PHE A 75 -16.74 -5.00 -8.28
C PHE A 75 -16.98 -5.95 -7.11
N THR A 76 -16.28 -7.08 -7.12
CA THR A 76 -16.15 -7.98 -5.97
C THR A 76 -14.67 -8.08 -5.61
N MET A 77 -14.31 -7.75 -4.38
CA MET A 77 -12.97 -7.92 -3.83
C MET A 77 -12.76 -9.41 -3.57
N GLU A 78 -11.96 -10.08 -4.39
CA GLU A 78 -11.78 -11.53 -4.34
C GLU A 78 -10.75 -11.95 -3.30
N ASP A 79 -9.59 -11.34 -3.37
CA ASP A 79 -8.50 -11.62 -2.45
C ASP A 79 -7.61 -10.40 -2.22
N ILE A 80 -6.93 -10.45 -1.08
CA ILE A 80 -5.98 -9.44 -0.64
C ILE A 80 -4.69 -10.15 -0.27
N ASN A 81 -3.58 -9.71 -0.87
CA ASN A 81 -2.25 -10.03 -0.38
C ASN A 81 -1.71 -8.82 0.35
N ILE A 82 -1.55 -8.93 1.66
CA ILE A 82 -1.13 -7.84 2.53
C ILE A 82 0.17 -8.20 3.25
N SER A 83 1.09 -7.25 3.30
CA SER A 83 2.37 -7.31 4.01
C SER A 83 2.50 -6.12 4.95
N PRO A 84 3.50 -6.07 5.84
CA PRO A 84 3.72 -4.90 6.69
C PRO A 84 3.94 -3.58 5.95
N ILE A 85 4.26 -3.62 4.65
CA ILE A 85 4.64 -2.44 3.86
C ILE A 85 3.82 -2.25 2.58
N SER A 86 2.90 -3.17 2.25
CA SER A 86 2.14 -3.11 1.00
C SER A 86 0.86 -3.91 1.03
N VAL A 87 -0.05 -3.55 0.13
CA VAL A 87 -1.26 -4.33 -0.16
C VAL A 87 -1.39 -4.53 -1.66
N LYS A 88 -1.80 -5.73 -2.05
CA LYS A 88 -2.32 -6.04 -3.38
C LYS A 88 -3.74 -6.55 -3.23
N VAL A 89 -4.66 -5.96 -3.99
CA VAL A 89 -6.06 -6.37 -4.04
C VAL A 89 -6.39 -6.82 -5.45
N ASN A 90 -7.09 -7.94 -5.56
CA ASN A 90 -7.63 -8.42 -6.83
C ASN A 90 -9.16 -8.36 -6.78
N TYR A 91 -9.74 -7.90 -7.87
CA TYR A 91 -11.19 -7.76 -8.05
C TYR A 91 -11.66 -8.58 -9.25
N SER A 92 -12.83 -9.20 -9.14
CA SER A 92 -13.65 -9.56 -10.28
C SER A 92 -14.64 -8.44 -10.60
N VAL A 93 -15.00 -8.30 -11.87
CA VAL A 93 -15.84 -7.21 -12.37
C VAL A 93 -17.03 -7.79 -13.10
N SER A 94 -18.23 -7.60 -12.57
CA SER A 94 -19.49 -8.03 -13.20
C SER A 94 -20.03 -6.99 -14.17
N THR A 95 -19.81 -5.71 -13.89
CA THR A 95 -20.22 -4.60 -14.74
C THR A 95 -19.12 -3.55 -14.66
N ALA A 96 -18.41 -3.33 -15.75
CA ALA A 96 -17.39 -2.29 -15.81
C ALA A 96 -18.08 -0.91 -15.74
N PRO A 97 -17.56 0.01 -14.92
CA PRO A 97 -18.08 1.38 -14.85
C PRO A 97 -17.86 2.10 -16.19
N VAL A 98 -18.61 3.16 -16.39
CA VAL A 98 -18.35 4.10 -17.48
C VAL A 98 -17.08 4.86 -17.11
N GLU A 99 -16.01 4.62 -17.87
CA GLU A 99 -14.73 5.30 -17.64
C GLU A 99 -14.85 6.79 -17.95
N ASN A 100 -14.33 7.59 -17.05
CA ASN A 100 -13.91 8.95 -17.34
C ASN A 100 -12.40 8.95 -17.62
N GLU A 101 -11.89 9.92 -18.37
CA GLU A 101 -10.46 9.98 -18.75
C GLU A 101 -9.52 9.94 -17.52
N ASP A 102 -9.97 10.43 -16.37
CA ASP A 102 -9.19 10.52 -15.13
C ASP A 102 -9.56 9.49 -14.06
N ASP A 103 -10.62 8.67 -14.25
CA ASP A 103 -11.09 7.69 -13.27
C ASP A 103 -11.47 6.35 -13.91
N LEU A 104 -10.80 5.30 -13.49
CA LEU A 104 -11.09 3.92 -13.92
C LEU A 104 -12.32 3.34 -13.21
N GLY A 105 -12.88 4.02 -12.22
CA GLY A 105 -14.00 3.56 -11.43
C GLY A 105 -13.71 2.34 -10.55
N ILE A 106 -12.45 1.96 -10.39
CA ILE A 106 -12.03 0.82 -9.59
C ILE A 106 -11.99 1.23 -8.12
N PRO A 107 -12.65 0.49 -7.20
CA PRO A 107 -12.55 0.79 -5.76
C PRO A 107 -11.10 0.78 -5.28
N GLU A 108 -10.73 1.80 -4.50
CA GLU A 108 -9.37 1.94 -4.00
C GLU A 108 -9.28 1.74 -2.48
N VAL A 109 -8.41 0.83 -2.05
CA VAL A 109 -8.01 0.75 -0.64
C VAL A 109 -7.13 1.96 -0.34
N LYS A 110 -7.53 2.78 0.63
CA LYS A 110 -6.82 4.00 1.06
C LYS A 110 -6.18 3.86 2.43
N GLY A 111 -6.70 2.96 3.27
CA GLY A 111 -6.25 2.82 4.64
C GLY A 111 -6.71 1.54 5.29
N VAL A 112 -6.50 1.47 6.59
CA VAL A 112 -6.86 0.33 7.42
C VAL A 112 -7.54 0.77 8.72
N VAL A 113 -8.28 -0.16 9.33
CA VAL A 113 -8.77 -0.07 10.71
C VAL A 113 -8.07 -1.17 11.50
N LEU A 114 -7.48 -0.84 12.64
CA LEU A 114 -6.84 -1.78 13.52
C LEU A 114 -7.86 -2.42 14.49
N LYS A 115 -7.49 -3.52 15.13
CA LYS A 115 -8.33 -4.25 16.08
C LYS A 115 -8.75 -3.43 17.30
N ASP A 116 -7.93 -2.45 17.70
CA ASP A 116 -8.24 -1.52 18.78
C ASP A 116 -9.19 -0.39 18.36
N GLY A 117 -9.63 -0.38 17.10
CA GLY A 117 -10.48 0.65 16.52
C GLY A 117 -9.73 1.86 15.94
N THR A 118 -8.41 1.88 16.03
CA THR A 118 -7.60 2.95 15.42
C THR A 118 -7.76 2.95 13.92
N ARG A 119 -8.09 4.10 13.34
CA ARG A 119 -8.25 4.27 11.89
C ARG A 119 -7.02 4.98 11.31
N ILE A 120 -6.46 4.41 10.26
CA ILE A 120 -5.34 4.97 9.50
C ILE A 120 -5.84 5.20 8.05
N PRO A 121 -6.51 6.34 7.75
CA PRO A 121 -7.29 6.51 6.51
C PRO A 121 -6.45 6.81 5.28
N TYR A 122 -5.21 7.27 5.41
CA TYR A 122 -4.34 7.65 4.29
C TYR A 122 -2.99 6.94 4.36
N LEU A 123 -3.04 5.63 4.57
CA LEU A 123 -1.86 4.80 4.71
C LEU A 123 -1.16 4.53 3.37
N MET A 124 -1.91 4.61 2.25
CA MET A 124 -1.42 4.16 0.96
C MET A 124 -0.62 5.24 0.22
N ASN A 125 0.60 4.89 -0.16
CA ASN A 125 1.35 5.62 -1.17
C ASN A 125 0.77 5.36 -2.57
N PRO A 126 0.96 6.29 -3.53
CA PRO A 126 0.59 6.06 -4.91
C PRO A 126 1.14 4.73 -5.43
N GLY A 127 0.30 3.93 -6.02
CA GLY A 127 0.61 2.61 -6.51
C GLY A 127 0.19 2.42 -7.97
N ARG A 128 -0.22 1.20 -8.31
CA ARG A 128 -0.80 0.85 -9.59
C ARG A 128 -2.23 0.38 -9.40
N LEU A 129 -3.11 0.88 -10.25
CA LEU A 129 -4.51 0.52 -10.34
C LEU A 129 -4.84 0.25 -11.80
N GLY A 130 -5.58 -0.79 -12.10
CA GLY A 130 -5.93 -1.06 -13.49
C GLY A 130 -6.67 -2.37 -13.71
N TYR A 131 -7.09 -2.57 -14.94
CA TYR A 131 -7.66 -3.84 -15.40
C TYR A 131 -6.53 -4.77 -15.85
N THR A 132 -6.74 -6.08 -15.69
CA THR A 132 -5.76 -7.10 -16.08
C THR A 132 -5.79 -7.44 -17.56
N ASP A 133 -6.92 -7.17 -18.21
CA ASP A 133 -7.17 -7.51 -19.61
C ASP A 133 -8.14 -6.53 -20.28
N SER A 134 -8.24 -6.63 -21.59
CA SER A 134 -9.12 -5.77 -22.41
C SER A 134 -10.61 -6.04 -22.21
N SER A 135 -10.99 -7.19 -21.65
CA SER A 135 -12.40 -7.51 -21.34
C SER A 135 -12.89 -6.81 -20.07
N LYS A 136 -11.93 -6.25 -19.28
CA LYS A 136 -12.21 -5.60 -18.00
C LYS A 136 -12.95 -6.48 -17.00
N SER A 137 -12.80 -7.81 -17.11
CA SER A 137 -13.43 -8.77 -16.21
C SER A 137 -12.73 -8.86 -14.86
N ASN A 138 -11.48 -8.39 -14.78
CA ASN A 138 -10.68 -8.40 -13.58
C ASN A 138 -9.89 -7.09 -13.45
N ALA A 139 -9.77 -6.63 -12.22
CA ALA A 139 -9.00 -5.43 -11.87
C ALA A 139 -8.07 -5.71 -10.69
N TYR A 140 -7.12 -4.83 -10.50
CA TYR A 140 -6.19 -4.92 -9.38
C TYR A 140 -5.79 -3.54 -8.85
N GLN A 141 -5.40 -3.52 -7.58
CA GLN A 141 -4.65 -2.44 -6.96
C GLN A 141 -3.39 -2.99 -6.33
N ILE A 142 -2.26 -2.28 -6.47
CA ILE A 142 -1.02 -2.52 -5.74
C ILE A 142 -0.57 -1.19 -5.17
N SER A 143 -0.46 -1.10 -3.84
CA SER A 143 -0.03 0.13 -3.15
C SER A 143 0.96 -0.21 -2.05
N GLY A 144 1.94 0.66 -1.86
CA GLY A 144 2.81 0.61 -0.68
C GLY A 144 2.20 1.39 0.47
N PHE A 145 2.58 1.06 1.70
CA PHE A 145 2.23 1.83 2.88
C PHE A 145 3.24 2.96 3.10
N ASP A 146 2.83 4.04 3.72
CA ASP A 146 3.71 5.14 4.11
C ASP A 146 4.53 4.83 5.38
N ARG A 147 4.19 3.73 6.05
CA ARG A 147 4.82 3.22 7.27
C ARG A 147 4.73 1.71 7.37
N VAL A 148 5.46 1.11 8.29
CA VAL A 148 5.31 -0.30 8.64
C VAL A 148 4.06 -0.50 9.49
N VAL A 149 3.24 -1.49 9.16
CA VAL A 149 2.02 -1.84 9.89
C VAL A 149 2.08 -3.29 10.33
N ASP A 150 1.66 -3.57 11.54
CA ASP A 150 1.46 -4.95 11.97
C ASP A 150 0.21 -5.52 11.30
N VAL A 151 0.43 -6.45 10.37
CA VAL A 151 -0.64 -7.06 9.58
C VAL A 151 -1.61 -7.81 10.48
N ASP A 152 -1.14 -8.37 11.60
CA ASP A 152 -1.98 -9.12 12.53
C ASP A 152 -2.95 -8.22 13.29
N GLU A 153 -2.65 -6.94 13.40
CA GLU A 153 -3.54 -5.96 14.04
C GLU A 153 -4.59 -5.35 13.10
N ILE A 154 -4.53 -5.62 11.79
CA ILE A 154 -5.52 -5.10 10.85
C ILE A 154 -6.85 -5.87 11.00
N ALA A 155 -7.93 -5.12 11.25
CA ALA A 155 -9.30 -5.63 11.36
C ALA A 155 -10.12 -5.41 10.10
N ALA A 156 -9.93 -4.27 9.40
CA ALA A 156 -10.66 -3.94 8.19
C ALA A 156 -9.85 -3.05 7.25
N LEU A 157 -10.25 -3.01 5.98
CA LEU A 157 -9.76 -2.06 4.99
C LEU A 157 -10.70 -0.87 4.86
N ILE A 158 -10.15 0.31 4.68
CA ILE A 158 -10.87 1.52 4.32
C ILE A 158 -10.82 1.66 2.80
N VAL A 159 -11.97 1.53 2.15
CA VAL A 159 -12.12 1.50 0.69
C VAL A 159 -12.89 2.73 0.22
N LEU A 160 -12.35 3.38 -0.78
CA LEU A 160 -12.98 4.47 -1.48
C LEU A 160 -13.70 3.91 -2.72
N THR A 161 -15.00 4.16 -2.88
CA THR A 161 -15.82 3.52 -3.92
C THR A 161 -16.31 4.44 -5.03
N SER A 162 -16.36 5.74 -4.82
CA SER A 162 -16.90 6.69 -5.81
C SER A 162 -16.39 8.11 -5.60
N TYR A 163 -16.26 8.83 -6.72
CA TYR A 163 -16.04 10.28 -6.75
C TYR A 163 -17.24 11.04 -7.32
N GLU A 164 -18.40 10.40 -7.47
CA GLU A 164 -19.56 11.07 -8.03
C GLU A 164 -20.01 12.24 -7.14
N ASN A 165 -20.08 13.42 -7.74
CA ASN A 165 -20.62 14.67 -7.15
C ASN A 165 -19.96 15.11 -5.83
N GLU A 166 -18.65 14.99 -5.68
CA GLU A 166 -17.90 15.36 -4.47
C GLU A 166 -18.28 14.53 -3.22
N LYS A 167 -19.11 13.52 -3.35
CA LYS A 167 -19.37 12.56 -2.28
C LYS A 167 -18.42 11.38 -2.39
N VAL A 168 -17.46 11.37 -1.49
CA VAL A 168 -16.58 10.22 -1.27
C VAL A 168 -17.33 9.22 -0.41
N GLU A 169 -17.68 8.07 -0.95
CA GLU A 169 -18.23 6.98 -0.16
C GLU A 169 -17.07 6.13 0.38
N ILE A 170 -16.96 6.07 1.69
CA ILE A 170 -15.92 5.31 2.38
C ILE A 170 -16.58 4.08 3.00
N LEU A 171 -16.18 2.90 2.55
CA LEU A 171 -16.61 1.61 3.09
C LEU A 171 -15.51 1.02 3.97
N GLU A 172 -15.92 0.36 5.05
CA GLU A 172 -15.04 -0.49 5.85
C GLU A 172 -15.33 -1.95 5.52
N ILE A 173 -14.36 -2.62 4.90
CA ILE A 173 -14.46 -4.03 4.54
C ILE A 173 -13.68 -4.85 5.57
N PRO A 174 -14.36 -5.67 6.41
CA PRO A 174 -13.69 -6.47 7.43
C PRO A 174 -12.81 -7.54 6.79
N ILE A 175 -11.65 -7.77 7.38
CA ILE A 175 -10.73 -8.86 7.03
C ILE A 175 -10.99 -9.98 8.04
N LEU A 176 -11.71 -11.00 7.60
CA LEU A 176 -11.91 -12.21 8.41
C LEU A 176 -10.69 -13.12 8.21
N LYS A 177 -9.98 -13.37 9.29
CA LYS A 177 -8.85 -14.31 9.33
C LYS A 177 -9.28 -15.68 9.80
#